data_bbea57d0a2814c99293021e3132a156d
#
_entry.id   bbea57d0a2814c99293021e3132a156d
#
_cell.length_a   1.000
_cell.length_b   1.000
_cell.length_c   1.000
_cell.angle_alpha   90.00
_cell.angle_beta   90.00
_cell.angle_gamma   90.00
#
_symmetry.space_group_name_H-M   'P 1'
#
loop_
_entity.id
_entity.type
_entity.pdbx_description
1 polymer ?
#
loop_
_entity_poly.entity_id
_entity_poly.type
_entity_poly.pdbx_seq_one_letter_code
_entity_poly.pdbx_strand_id
1 'polypeptide(L)'
;MQRGQLIIEGDAGDDLGASMSGGTIRVTGNAGHRAGGPHPASKRGMTGGEIIIEGDAGDHAGLLMRRGLIAVRGKCGASPGYRMLAGTVVAGHTKTAESQDIDHPGLQMQRGTILCLDPSATLHTGPNFAPGSTIDAGAMPALLAALRRVPWADVKQLSRGRWKMHVGDALEQNKGEVMQWLSGT
;
A
#
# COMPACT_ATOMS: atom_id res chain seq x y z
N MET A 1 14.80 7.05 -10.20
CA MET A 1 15.55 5.77 -10.22
C MET A 1 14.93 4.85 -11.26
N GLN A 2 15.72 4.16 -12.07
CA GLN A 2 15.23 3.24 -13.11
C GLN A 2 15.62 1.79 -12.89
N ARG A 3 16.78 1.54 -12.30
CA ARG A 3 17.35 0.22 -12.01
C ARG A 3 18.27 0.29 -10.77
N GLY A 4 18.64 -0.87 -10.26
CA GLY A 4 19.55 -0.99 -9.12
C GLY A 4 18.83 -1.01 -7.79
N GLN A 5 19.60 -0.98 -6.72
CA GLN A 5 19.12 -1.02 -5.34
C GLN A 5 19.71 0.17 -4.58
N LEU A 6 18.89 0.83 -3.78
CA LEU A 6 19.26 1.86 -2.82
C LEU A 6 18.84 1.40 -1.43
N ILE A 7 19.79 1.36 -0.51
CA ILE A 7 19.51 1.08 0.91
C ILE A 7 19.79 2.37 1.69
N ILE A 8 18.81 2.80 2.48
CA ILE A 8 18.90 3.95 3.38
C ILE A 8 18.86 3.40 4.79
N GLU A 9 19.97 3.53 5.50
CA GLU A 9 20.07 3.19 6.92
C GLU A 9 19.61 4.40 7.74
N GLY A 10 18.46 4.24 8.43
CA GLY A 10 17.77 5.32 9.14
C GLY A 10 16.54 5.81 8.39
N ASP A 11 16.13 7.04 8.67
CA ASP A 11 14.90 7.64 8.14
C ASP A 11 15.12 8.30 6.78
N ALA A 12 14.08 8.31 5.98
CA ALA A 12 14.00 9.06 4.74
C ALA A 12 12.95 10.19 4.88
N GLY A 13 13.21 11.32 4.23
CA GLY A 13 12.26 12.43 4.19
C GLY A 13 11.10 12.20 3.23
N ASP A 14 10.40 13.30 2.92
CA ASP A 14 9.31 13.35 1.96
C ASP A 14 9.74 12.99 0.54
N ASP A 15 8.77 12.58 -0.26
CA ASP A 15 8.93 12.30 -1.69
C ASP A 15 9.94 11.18 -2.02
N LEU A 16 10.18 10.27 -1.06
CA LEU A 16 11.03 9.11 -1.26
C LEU A 16 10.64 8.36 -2.55
N GLY A 17 11.60 8.14 -3.46
CA GLY A 17 11.35 7.45 -4.71
C GLY A 17 10.41 8.18 -5.67
N ALA A 18 10.30 9.51 -5.58
CA ALA A 18 9.43 10.30 -6.45
C ALA A 18 9.66 10.00 -7.93
N SER A 19 8.56 9.73 -8.65
CA SER A 19 8.56 9.37 -10.08
C SER A 19 9.48 8.21 -10.46
N MET A 20 9.78 7.32 -9.54
CA MET A 20 10.60 6.13 -9.77
C MET A 20 9.99 5.24 -10.86
N SER A 21 10.81 4.70 -11.74
CA SER A 21 10.33 3.83 -12.84
C SER A 21 10.84 2.39 -12.76
N GLY A 22 11.69 2.07 -11.80
CA GLY A 22 12.22 0.73 -11.57
C GLY A 22 13.30 0.69 -10.51
N GLY A 23 13.78 -0.49 -10.18
CA GLY A 23 14.74 -0.74 -9.10
C GLY A 23 14.04 -0.91 -7.74
N THR A 24 14.83 -1.00 -6.68
CA THR A 24 14.34 -1.22 -5.30
C THR A 24 14.95 -0.18 -4.38
N ILE A 25 14.12 0.46 -3.56
CA ILE A 25 14.53 1.31 -2.44
C ILE A 25 14.13 0.61 -1.16
N ARG A 26 15.07 0.48 -0.22
CA ARG A 26 14.80 -0.03 1.13
C ARG A 26 15.24 1.00 2.16
N VAL A 27 14.35 1.30 3.08
CA VAL A 27 14.57 2.22 4.21
C VAL A 27 14.44 1.40 5.49
N THR A 28 15.45 1.46 6.37
CA THR A 28 15.42 0.73 7.64
C THR A 28 14.66 1.45 8.74
N GLY A 29 14.49 2.76 8.62
CA GLY A 29 13.68 3.61 9.47
C GLY A 29 12.35 4.01 8.83
N ASN A 30 11.91 5.23 9.12
CA ASN A 30 10.66 5.80 8.64
C ASN A 30 10.83 6.51 7.30
N ALA A 31 9.72 6.76 6.61
CA ALA A 31 9.67 7.65 5.46
C ALA A 31 8.65 8.77 5.70
N GLY A 32 8.92 9.95 5.14
CA GLY A 32 8.00 11.07 5.18
C GLY A 32 6.79 10.88 4.27
N HIS A 33 6.15 11.98 3.91
CA HIS A 33 4.95 12.00 3.07
C HIS A 33 5.26 11.67 1.61
N ARG A 34 4.25 11.18 0.88
CA ARG A 34 4.24 10.99 -0.58
C ARG A 34 5.31 10.02 -1.10
N ALA A 35 5.70 9.01 -0.32
CA ALA A 35 6.59 7.95 -0.83
C ALA A 35 6.03 7.37 -2.13
N GLY A 36 6.85 7.29 -3.20
CA GLY A 36 6.44 6.88 -4.54
C GLY A 36 5.56 7.88 -5.29
N GLY A 37 5.36 9.08 -4.74
CA GLY A 37 4.57 10.15 -5.34
C GLY A 37 5.23 10.79 -6.57
N PRO A 38 4.62 11.82 -7.15
CA PRO A 38 5.19 12.53 -8.27
C PRO A 38 6.30 13.49 -7.83
N HIS A 39 7.35 13.60 -8.63
CA HIS A 39 8.28 14.71 -8.53
C HIS A 39 7.55 16.04 -8.81
N PRO A 40 7.91 17.18 -8.18
CA PRO A 40 7.21 18.47 -8.37
C PRO A 40 6.98 18.90 -9.83
N ALA A 41 7.89 18.53 -10.74
CA ALA A 41 7.75 18.79 -12.17
C ALA A 41 6.95 17.71 -12.93
N SER A 42 6.37 16.73 -12.26
CA SER A 42 5.67 15.59 -12.86
C SER A 42 4.24 15.48 -12.34
N LYS A 43 3.31 15.11 -13.23
CA LYS A 43 1.95 14.69 -12.82
C LYS A 43 1.84 13.17 -12.63
N ARG A 44 2.97 12.46 -12.54
CA ARG A 44 3.00 10.99 -12.47
C ARG A 44 3.84 10.58 -11.27
N GLY A 45 3.24 9.85 -10.38
CA GLY A 45 3.95 9.13 -9.34
C GLY A 45 4.78 7.98 -9.92
N MET A 46 5.20 7.09 -9.08
CA MET A 46 5.96 5.89 -9.41
C MET A 46 5.32 5.09 -10.55
N THR A 47 6.13 4.68 -11.52
CA THR A 47 5.69 3.91 -12.70
C THR A 47 6.24 2.49 -12.72
N GLY A 48 7.01 2.09 -11.72
CA GLY A 48 7.60 0.76 -11.55
C GLY A 48 8.60 0.71 -10.41
N GLY A 49 9.03 -0.48 -10.05
CA GLY A 49 9.97 -0.73 -8.96
C GLY A 49 9.30 -1.02 -7.63
N GLU A 50 10.11 -1.01 -6.57
CA GLU A 50 9.69 -1.37 -5.21
C GLU A 50 10.25 -0.38 -4.20
N ILE A 51 9.42 0.03 -3.24
CA ILE A 51 9.82 0.82 -2.08
C ILE A 51 9.40 0.03 -0.84
N ILE A 52 10.39 -0.36 -0.04
CA ILE A 52 10.20 -1.12 1.20
C ILE A 52 10.61 -0.24 2.38
N ILE A 53 9.70 0.04 3.28
CA ILE A 53 9.88 0.87 4.47
C ILE A 53 9.68 -0.03 5.68
N GLU A 54 10.73 -0.18 6.51
CA GLU A 54 10.67 -1.04 7.70
C GLU A 54 10.03 -0.34 8.91
N GLY A 55 9.98 0.99 8.91
CA GLY A 55 9.28 1.82 9.87
C GLY A 55 7.92 2.29 9.36
N ASP A 56 7.56 3.49 9.77
CA ASP A 56 6.31 4.15 9.42
C ASP A 56 6.46 4.96 8.11
N ALA A 57 5.36 5.25 7.46
CA ALA A 57 5.30 6.19 6.35
C ALA A 57 4.27 7.28 6.64
N GLY A 58 4.56 8.50 6.17
CA GLY A 58 3.64 9.63 6.22
C GLY A 58 2.46 9.46 5.25
N ASP A 59 1.70 10.54 5.08
CA ASP A 59 0.49 10.55 4.26
C ASP A 59 0.76 10.37 2.76
N HIS A 60 -0.26 9.89 2.06
CA HIS A 60 -0.29 9.80 0.60
C HIS A 60 0.79 8.89 0.00
N ALA A 61 1.25 7.85 0.70
CA ALA A 61 2.11 6.84 0.09
C ALA A 61 1.45 6.30 -1.19
N GLY A 62 2.15 6.32 -2.33
CA GLY A 62 1.60 5.91 -3.62
C GLY A 62 0.72 6.95 -4.33
N LEU A 63 0.84 8.23 -3.96
CA LEU A 63 0.15 9.34 -4.65
C LEU A 63 0.40 9.27 -6.17
N LEU A 64 -0.70 9.25 -6.97
CA LEU A 64 -0.64 9.22 -8.44
C LEU A 64 0.23 8.07 -9.02
N MET A 65 0.46 7.02 -8.25
CA MET A 65 1.22 5.84 -8.63
C MET A 65 0.55 5.13 -9.82
N ARG A 66 1.35 4.63 -10.75
CA ARG A 66 0.86 3.92 -11.94
C ARG A 66 1.22 2.45 -11.95
N ARG A 67 2.31 2.05 -11.33
CA ARG A 67 2.78 0.67 -11.20
C ARG A 67 3.82 0.57 -10.09
N GLY A 68 4.05 -0.64 -9.63
CA GLY A 68 5.08 -0.96 -8.64
C GLY A 68 4.47 -1.40 -7.31
N LEU A 69 5.32 -1.49 -6.31
CA LEU A 69 4.98 -1.91 -4.97
C LEU A 69 5.55 -0.91 -3.96
N ILE A 70 4.71 -0.46 -3.04
CA ILE A 70 5.15 0.23 -1.83
C ILE A 70 4.71 -0.63 -0.65
N ALA A 71 5.65 -1.00 0.21
CA ALA A 71 5.36 -1.78 1.40
C ALA A 71 5.87 -1.05 2.63
N VAL A 72 4.98 -0.74 3.54
CA VAL A 72 5.23 -0.07 4.82
C VAL A 72 4.99 -1.10 5.92
N ARG A 73 6.01 -1.38 6.73
CA ARG A 73 5.89 -2.37 7.81
C ARG A 73 5.16 -1.82 9.02
N GLY A 74 5.38 -0.55 9.32
CA GLY A 74 4.77 0.19 10.42
C GLY A 74 3.44 0.83 10.03
N LYS A 75 3.15 1.97 10.65
CA LYS A 75 1.96 2.79 10.37
C LYS A 75 2.05 3.39 8.98
N CYS A 76 0.95 3.41 8.28
CA CYS A 76 0.79 4.14 7.03
C CYS A 76 -0.14 5.33 7.30
N GLY A 77 0.32 6.53 6.99
CA GLY A 77 -0.46 7.74 7.19
C GLY A 77 -1.74 7.79 6.36
N ALA A 78 -2.41 8.94 6.34
CA ALA A 78 -3.70 9.10 5.68
C ALA A 78 -3.63 8.94 4.16
N SER A 79 -4.71 8.47 3.59
CA SER A 79 -4.96 8.37 2.14
C SER A 79 -3.85 7.68 1.34
N PRO A 80 -3.36 6.51 1.77
CA PRO A 80 -2.45 5.73 0.93
C PRO A 80 -3.12 5.43 -0.41
N GLY A 81 -2.37 5.53 -1.51
CA GLY A 81 -2.89 5.35 -2.85
C GLY A 81 -3.79 6.49 -3.36
N TYR A 82 -3.69 7.69 -2.77
CA TYR A 82 -4.48 8.83 -3.24
C TYR A 82 -4.28 9.07 -4.74
N ARG A 83 -5.39 9.08 -5.49
CA ARG A 83 -5.41 9.21 -6.94
C ARG A 83 -4.53 8.20 -7.70
N MET A 84 -4.29 7.05 -7.10
CA MET A 84 -3.51 5.97 -7.72
C MET A 84 -4.19 5.46 -8.99
N LEU A 85 -3.43 5.29 -10.07
CA LEU A 85 -3.95 4.77 -11.32
C LEU A 85 -3.81 3.24 -11.41
N ALA A 86 -2.79 2.67 -10.80
CA ALA A 86 -2.56 1.23 -10.63
C ALA A 86 -1.35 1.00 -9.72
N GLY A 87 -1.13 -0.23 -9.28
CA GLY A 87 -0.03 -0.64 -8.41
C GLY A 87 -0.54 -1.23 -7.10
N THR A 88 0.37 -1.46 -6.17
CA THR A 88 0.04 -2.06 -4.87
C THR A 88 0.70 -1.26 -3.75
N VAL A 89 -0.10 -0.92 -2.74
CA VAL A 89 0.39 -0.37 -1.46
C VAL A 89 0.06 -1.38 -0.37
N VAL A 90 1.05 -1.76 0.42
CA VAL A 90 0.90 -2.68 1.56
C VAL A 90 1.15 -1.89 2.84
N ALA A 91 0.14 -1.79 3.68
CA ALA A 91 0.25 -1.29 5.05
C ALA A 91 0.39 -2.49 6.00
N GLY A 92 1.48 -2.52 6.74
CA GLY A 92 1.82 -3.60 7.66
C GLY A 92 1.02 -3.54 8.94
N HIS A 93 1.51 -4.27 9.93
CA HIS A 93 0.96 -4.31 11.27
C HIS A 93 2.02 -3.79 12.23
N THR A 94 1.69 -2.76 12.99
CA THR A 94 2.54 -2.31 14.08
C THR A 94 2.42 -3.30 15.24
N LYS A 95 3.55 -3.73 15.79
CA LYS A 95 3.57 -4.55 17.02
C LYS A 95 3.19 -3.77 18.28
N THR A 96 2.92 -2.47 18.16
CA THR A 96 2.47 -1.62 19.24
C THR A 96 0.97 -1.82 19.46
N ALA A 97 0.53 -1.85 20.71
CA ALA A 97 -0.84 -2.16 21.12
C ALA A 97 -1.92 -1.16 20.65
N GLU A 98 -1.55 -0.15 19.88
CA GLU A 98 -2.48 0.84 19.31
C GLU A 98 -2.96 0.39 17.94
N SER A 99 -4.27 0.32 17.77
CA SER A 99 -4.89 0.05 16.47
C SER A 99 -4.47 1.12 15.46
N GLN A 100 -4.22 0.70 14.24
CA GLN A 100 -3.96 1.61 13.13
C GLN A 100 -5.28 2.01 12.49
N ASP A 101 -5.60 3.30 12.54
CA ASP A 101 -6.67 3.85 11.73
C ASP A 101 -6.08 4.34 10.40
N ILE A 102 -6.64 3.86 9.29
CA ILE A 102 -6.23 4.29 7.96
C ILE A 102 -7.37 5.10 7.36
N ASP A 103 -7.15 6.42 7.28
CA ASP A 103 -8.13 7.34 6.72
C ASP A 103 -8.08 7.34 5.20
N HIS A 104 -9.23 7.16 4.61
CA HIS A 104 -9.49 7.28 3.17
C HIS A 104 -8.49 6.52 2.27
N PRO A 105 -8.19 5.22 2.56
CA PRO A 105 -7.33 4.45 1.68
C PRO A 105 -7.93 4.39 0.28
N GLY A 106 -7.11 4.66 -0.73
CA GLY A 106 -7.53 4.66 -2.13
C GLY A 106 -8.43 5.82 -2.55
N LEU A 107 -8.47 6.92 -1.79
CA LEU A 107 -9.27 8.08 -2.15
C LEU A 107 -8.99 8.51 -3.61
N GLN A 108 -10.03 8.58 -4.44
CA GLN A 108 -9.97 8.91 -5.87
C GLN A 108 -9.05 7.98 -6.71
N MET A 109 -8.73 6.79 -6.23
CA MET A 109 -7.96 5.87 -7.04
C MET A 109 -8.80 5.29 -8.19
N GLN A 110 -8.17 5.08 -9.35
CA GLN A 110 -8.85 4.51 -10.50
C GLN A 110 -8.73 2.98 -10.54
N ARG A 111 -7.57 2.46 -10.19
CA ARG A 111 -7.24 1.03 -10.14
C ARG A 111 -6.12 0.80 -9.13
N GLY A 112 -5.87 -0.47 -8.83
CA GLY A 112 -4.80 -0.91 -7.96
C GLY A 112 -5.33 -1.50 -6.68
N THR A 113 -4.42 -1.92 -5.82
CA THR A 113 -4.77 -2.66 -4.60
C THR A 113 -4.07 -2.05 -3.41
N ILE A 114 -4.81 -1.80 -2.35
CA ILE A 114 -4.27 -1.45 -1.04
C ILE A 114 -4.53 -2.61 -0.10
N LEU A 115 -3.47 -3.09 0.53
CA LEU A 115 -3.49 -4.24 1.44
C LEU A 115 -3.19 -3.75 2.85
N CYS A 116 -4.11 -3.91 3.77
CA CYS A 116 -3.90 -3.71 5.19
C CYS A 116 -3.69 -5.08 5.86
N LEU A 117 -2.53 -5.30 6.45
CA LEU A 117 -2.18 -6.56 7.12
C LEU A 117 -2.53 -6.55 8.60
N ASP A 118 -3.03 -5.44 9.13
CA ASP A 118 -3.47 -5.32 10.51
C ASP A 118 -4.95 -5.71 10.63
N PRO A 119 -5.28 -6.83 11.30
CA PRO A 119 -6.66 -7.26 11.48
C PRO A 119 -7.45 -6.33 12.43
N SER A 120 -6.74 -5.58 13.28
CA SER A 120 -7.34 -4.64 14.24
C SER A 120 -7.53 -3.24 13.68
N ALA A 121 -6.98 -2.95 12.49
CA ALA A 121 -7.07 -1.64 11.88
C ALA A 121 -8.51 -1.25 11.55
N THR A 122 -8.85 0.02 11.77
CA THR A 122 -10.09 0.60 11.27
C THR A 122 -9.82 1.25 9.91
N LEU A 123 -10.50 0.79 8.87
CA LEU A 123 -10.41 1.36 7.54
C LEU A 123 -11.59 2.30 7.29
N HIS A 124 -11.33 3.59 7.30
CA HIS A 124 -12.32 4.62 6.95
C HIS A 124 -12.37 4.79 5.43
N THR A 125 -12.90 3.78 4.72
CA THR A 125 -13.04 3.86 3.26
C THR A 125 -14.02 4.99 2.90
N GLY A 126 -13.68 5.78 1.88
CA GLY A 126 -14.54 6.87 1.41
C GLY A 126 -15.88 6.36 0.83
N PRO A 127 -16.82 7.26 0.58
CA PRO A 127 -18.17 6.92 0.10
C PRO A 127 -18.19 6.18 -1.24
N ASN A 128 -17.11 6.21 -1.99
CA ASN A 128 -16.95 5.58 -3.31
C ASN A 128 -16.53 4.11 -3.24
N PHE A 129 -16.50 3.51 -2.04
CA PHE A 129 -16.23 2.09 -1.86
C PHE A 129 -17.50 1.37 -1.39
N ALA A 130 -17.83 0.28 -2.05
CA ALA A 130 -18.89 -0.60 -1.61
C ALA A 130 -18.56 -1.24 -0.24
N PRO A 131 -19.57 -1.58 0.57
CA PRO A 131 -19.33 -2.35 1.80
C PRO A 131 -18.54 -3.61 1.54
N GLY A 132 -17.57 -3.91 2.42
CA GLY A 132 -16.66 -5.00 2.22
C GLY A 132 -17.32 -6.38 2.28
N SER A 133 -16.97 -7.25 1.34
CA SER A 133 -17.27 -8.67 1.36
C SER A 133 -16.07 -9.47 1.87
N THR A 134 -16.32 -10.61 2.52
CA THR A 134 -15.26 -11.49 2.99
C THR A 134 -14.92 -12.52 1.90
N ILE A 135 -13.63 -12.67 1.63
CA ILE A 135 -13.09 -13.58 0.63
C ILE A 135 -11.93 -14.39 1.22
N ASP A 136 -11.70 -15.57 0.66
CA ASP A 136 -10.56 -16.41 1.01
C ASP A 136 -9.33 -16.02 0.20
N ALA A 137 -8.18 -15.92 0.86
CA ALA A 137 -6.92 -15.56 0.22
C ALA A 137 -6.51 -16.50 -0.92
N GLY A 138 -6.88 -17.78 -0.82
CA GLY A 138 -6.61 -18.79 -1.85
C GLY A 138 -7.25 -18.49 -3.21
N ALA A 139 -8.30 -17.69 -3.24
CA ALA A 139 -8.96 -17.24 -4.47
C ALA A 139 -8.22 -16.09 -5.19
N MET A 140 -7.11 -15.57 -4.62
CA MET A 140 -6.45 -14.37 -5.09
C MET A 140 -4.95 -14.54 -5.36
N PRO A 141 -4.56 -15.22 -6.44
CA PRO A 141 -3.15 -15.46 -6.74
C PRO A 141 -2.31 -14.17 -6.89
N ALA A 142 -2.91 -13.10 -7.43
CA ALA A 142 -2.24 -11.81 -7.61
C ALA A 142 -1.89 -11.15 -6.28
N LEU A 143 -2.78 -11.25 -5.28
CA LEU A 143 -2.53 -10.79 -3.92
C LEU A 143 -1.32 -11.50 -3.31
N LEU A 144 -1.32 -12.83 -3.36
CA LEU A 144 -0.22 -13.65 -2.81
C LEU A 144 1.10 -13.38 -3.52
N ALA A 145 1.06 -13.14 -4.84
CA ALA A 145 2.25 -12.77 -5.61
C ALA A 145 2.83 -11.40 -5.17
N ALA A 146 1.97 -10.42 -4.89
CA ALA A 146 2.40 -9.14 -4.36
C ALA A 146 3.02 -9.28 -2.97
N LEU A 147 2.39 -10.04 -2.07
CA LEU A 147 2.86 -10.26 -0.70
C LEU A 147 4.20 -11.01 -0.63
N ARG A 148 4.49 -11.92 -1.58
CA ARG A 148 5.80 -12.59 -1.66
C ARG A 148 6.97 -11.65 -1.88
N ARG A 149 6.71 -10.45 -2.38
CA ARG A 149 7.73 -9.41 -2.60
C ARG A 149 7.99 -8.56 -1.35
N VAL A 150 7.18 -8.73 -0.31
CA VAL A 150 7.28 -8.01 0.96
C VAL A 150 8.07 -8.86 1.96
N PRO A 151 9.30 -8.46 2.34
CA PRO A 151 10.22 -9.32 3.09
C PRO A 151 9.73 -9.76 4.46
N TRP A 152 8.85 -8.95 5.09
CA TRP A 152 8.32 -9.18 6.44
C TRP A 152 6.90 -9.77 6.46
N ALA A 153 6.27 -9.98 5.29
CA ALA A 153 4.94 -10.57 5.24
C ALA A 153 5.01 -12.09 5.38
N ASP A 154 4.33 -12.65 6.37
CA ASP A 154 4.15 -14.11 6.46
C ASP A 154 3.09 -14.58 5.46
N VAL A 155 3.55 -14.87 4.26
CA VAL A 155 2.67 -15.30 3.16
C VAL A 155 1.94 -16.61 3.47
N LYS A 156 2.53 -17.51 4.29
CA LYS A 156 1.88 -18.77 4.67
C LYS A 156 0.67 -18.51 5.56
N GLN A 157 0.83 -17.64 6.54
CA GLN A 157 -0.26 -17.22 7.42
C GLN A 157 -1.32 -16.46 6.62
N LEU A 158 -0.92 -15.49 5.83
CA LEU A 158 -1.82 -14.62 5.05
C LEU A 158 -2.60 -15.41 3.98
N SER A 159 -2.01 -16.48 3.42
CA SER A 159 -2.66 -17.32 2.41
C SER A 159 -3.76 -18.25 2.97
N ARG A 160 -3.80 -18.46 4.28
CA ARG A 160 -4.82 -19.27 4.95
C ARG A 160 -5.90 -18.42 5.59
N GLY A 161 -5.75 -17.10 5.57
CA GLY A 161 -6.65 -16.18 6.22
C GLY A 161 -7.80 -15.72 5.32
N ARG A 162 -8.76 -15.05 5.96
CA ARG A 162 -9.84 -14.35 5.29
C ARG A 162 -9.52 -12.87 5.16
N TRP A 163 -10.00 -12.28 4.08
CA TRP A 163 -9.80 -10.88 3.78
C TRP A 163 -11.14 -10.19 3.61
N LYS A 164 -11.27 -9.00 4.15
CA LYS A 164 -12.38 -8.10 3.87
C LYS A 164 -11.99 -7.22 2.69
N MET A 165 -12.71 -7.33 1.60
CA MET A 165 -12.44 -6.57 0.36
C MET A 165 -13.50 -5.52 0.15
N HIS A 166 -13.09 -4.27 0.03
CA HIS A 166 -13.89 -3.15 -0.40
C HIS A 166 -13.54 -2.82 -1.85
N VAL A 167 -14.51 -2.82 -2.72
CA VAL A 167 -14.33 -2.52 -4.14
C VAL A 167 -14.84 -1.12 -4.43
N GLY A 168 -14.07 -0.34 -5.17
CA GLY A 168 -14.47 1.00 -5.56
C GLY A 168 -15.69 1.01 -6.48
N ASP A 169 -16.44 2.11 -6.47
CA ASP A 169 -17.63 2.29 -7.27
C ASP A 169 -17.29 2.37 -8.76
N ALA A 170 -17.87 1.48 -9.55
CA ALA A 170 -17.70 1.43 -11.00
C ALA A 170 -18.32 2.66 -11.71
N LEU A 171 -19.29 3.35 -11.10
CA LEU A 171 -19.94 4.53 -11.67
C LEU A 171 -19.01 5.74 -11.71
N GLU A 172 -18.09 5.86 -10.75
CA GLU A 172 -17.06 6.91 -10.72
C GLU A 172 -15.72 6.48 -11.33
N GLN A 173 -15.69 5.40 -12.11
CA GLN A 173 -14.48 4.81 -12.69
C GLN A 173 -13.46 4.32 -11.64
N ASN A 174 -13.84 4.24 -10.38
CA ASN A 174 -12.99 3.69 -9.33
C ASN A 174 -13.09 2.16 -9.35
N LYS A 175 -12.08 1.50 -9.91
CA LYS A 175 -11.96 0.02 -9.96
C LYS A 175 -10.87 -0.48 -9.03
N GLY A 176 -10.53 0.31 -8.02
CA GLY A 176 -9.53 -0.06 -7.04
C GLY A 176 -10.08 -0.98 -5.96
N GLU A 177 -9.19 -1.69 -5.29
CA GLU A 177 -9.51 -2.63 -4.22
C GLU A 177 -8.77 -2.23 -2.95
N VAL A 178 -9.50 -2.16 -1.83
CA VAL A 178 -8.92 -2.00 -0.50
C VAL A 178 -9.21 -3.28 0.27
N MET A 179 -8.18 -3.93 0.75
CA MET A 179 -8.28 -5.24 1.37
C MET A 179 -7.66 -5.23 2.75
N GLN A 180 -8.39 -5.76 3.72
CA GLN A 180 -7.94 -5.96 5.08
C GLN A 180 -7.86 -7.44 5.40
N TRP A 181 -6.72 -7.88 5.92
CA TRP A 181 -6.59 -9.22 6.49
C TRP A 181 -7.36 -9.28 7.82
N LEU A 182 -8.21 -10.28 7.99
CA LEU A 182 -9.05 -10.41 9.18
C LEU A 182 -8.43 -11.34 10.23
N SER A 183 -8.05 -12.52 9.87
CA SER A 183 -7.32 -13.51 10.67
C SER A 183 -7.22 -14.83 9.92
N GLY A 184 -6.28 -15.69 10.34
CA GLY A 184 -6.31 -17.12 10.00
C GLY A 184 -7.24 -17.86 10.95
N THR A 185 -7.98 -18.82 10.47
CA THR A 185 -8.68 -19.84 11.28
C THR A 185 -7.72 -20.94 11.64
#